data_bc32744dab125aa95cb66d6aa8d634a2
#
_entry.id   bc32744dab125aa95cb66d6aa8d634a2
#
_cell.length_a   1.000
_cell.length_b   1.000
_cell.length_c   1.000
_cell.angle_alpha   90.00
_cell.angle_beta   90.00
_cell.angle_gamma   90.00
#
_symmetry.space_group_name_H-M   'P 1'
#
loop_
_entity.id
_entity.type
_entity.pdbx_description
1 polymer ?
#
loop_
_entity_poly.entity_id
_entity_poly.type
_entity_poly.pdbx_seq_one_letter_code
_entity_poly.pdbx_strand_id
1 'polypeptide(L)'
;MARRFEAEREKKMTPEEREEQKKRQAMDAKIKIGERFLNAKVKDNAGEIKQLSDYVGKGKYVLIDFWASWCGPCRNEMPNVKAAYEKYASKGFEVISISIDKKQKPWRTAIEELGMNWTQVLNVDAADIYGIYAIPKTFLVDPEGIVVAKDLRSKKLEKTLLKLLE
;
A
#
# COMPACT_ATOMS: atom_id res chain seq x y z
N MET A 1 18.90 -19.57 10.92
CA MET A 1 18.03 -20.50 10.17
C MET A 1 17.41 -19.87 8.94
N ALA A 2 16.76 -18.72 9.02
CA ALA A 2 16.13 -18.05 7.87
C ALA A 2 17.11 -17.76 6.72
N ARG A 3 18.32 -17.26 7.01
CA ARG A 3 19.36 -16.97 6.00
C ARG A 3 19.86 -18.20 5.24
N ARG A 4 19.82 -19.38 5.87
CA ARG A 4 20.27 -20.63 5.26
C ARG A 4 19.25 -21.14 4.24
N PHE A 5 17.96 -21.01 4.54
CA PHE A 5 16.86 -21.36 3.63
C PHE A 5 16.80 -20.42 2.43
N GLU A 6 17.04 -19.13 2.63
CA GLU A 6 17.10 -18.14 1.55
C GLU A 6 18.26 -18.41 0.60
N ALA A 7 19.44 -18.69 1.11
CA ALA A 7 20.63 -19.02 0.32
C ALA A 7 20.45 -20.32 -0.49
N GLU A 8 19.79 -21.33 0.09
CA GLU A 8 19.48 -22.59 -0.61
C GLU A 8 18.40 -22.38 -1.68
N ARG A 9 17.44 -21.50 -1.44
CA ARG A 9 16.40 -21.14 -2.40
C ARG A 9 16.99 -20.39 -3.59
N GLU A 10 17.89 -19.44 -3.35
CA GLU A 10 18.58 -18.70 -4.40
C GLU A 10 19.40 -19.58 -5.33
N LYS A 11 20.05 -20.62 -4.77
CA LYS A 11 20.83 -21.61 -5.54
C LYS A 11 19.99 -22.44 -6.51
N LYS A 12 18.69 -22.60 -6.23
CA LYS A 12 17.75 -23.40 -7.02
C LYS A 12 16.95 -22.58 -8.05
N MET A 13 17.09 -21.25 -8.05
CA MET A 13 16.35 -20.37 -8.93
C MET A 13 16.90 -20.42 -10.37
N THR A 14 16.00 -20.36 -11.33
CA THR A 14 16.36 -20.19 -12.74
C THR A 14 16.95 -18.79 -12.98
N PRO A 15 17.69 -18.59 -14.10
CA PRO A 15 18.17 -17.25 -14.47
C PRO A 15 17.05 -16.21 -14.59
N GLU A 16 15.88 -16.62 -15.08
CA GLU A 16 14.70 -15.77 -15.22
C GLU A 16 14.13 -15.36 -13.86
N GLU A 17 14.01 -16.31 -12.93
CA GLU A 17 13.56 -16.04 -11.55
C GLU A 17 14.52 -15.11 -10.82
N ARG A 18 15.83 -15.25 -11.03
CA ARG A 18 16.85 -14.36 -10.45
C ARG A 18 16.74 -12.94 -10.97
N GLU A 19 16.51 -12.79 -12.26
CA GLU A 19 16.33 -11.48 -12.88
C GLU A 19 15.06 -10.79 -12.37
N GLU A 20 13.97 -11.55 -12.25
CA GLU A 20 12.72 -11.08 -11.70
C GLU A 20 12.86 -10.64 -10.24
N GLN A 21 13.57 -11.42 -9.43
CA GLN A 21 13.90 -11.08 -8.04
C GLN A 21 14.72 -9.80 -7.95
N LYS A 22 15.71 -9.61 -8.83
CA LYS A 22 16.51 -8.38 -8.90
C LYS A 22 15.66 -7.16 -9.24
N LYS A 23 14.72 -7.30 -10.18
CA LYS A 23 13.77 -6.24 -10.52
C LYS A 23 12.88 -5.89 -9.34
N ARG A 24 12.37 -6.90 -8.62
CA ARG A 24 11.57 -6.72 -7.41
C ARG A 24 12.32 -5.97 -6.33
N GLN A 25 13.56 -6.36 -6.04
CA GLN A 25 14.41 -5.70 -5.05
C GLN A 25 14.74 -4.26 -5.45
N ALA A 26 15.03 -4.01 -6.73
CA ALA A 26 15.30 -2.67 -7.25
C ALA A 26 14.07 -1.75 -7.16
N MET A 27 12.88 -2.29 -7.42
CA MET A 27 11.62 -1.56 -7.28
C MET A 27 11.30 -1.26 -5.82
N ASP A 28 11.45 -2.22 -4.93
CA ASP A 28 11.25 -2.04 -3.49
C ASP A 28 12.21 -0.98 -2.89
N ALA A 29 13.34 -0.72 -3.53
CA ALA A 29 14.29 0.29 -3.09
C ALA A 29 13.82 1.74 -3.30
N LYS A 30 12.80 1.98 -4.11
CA LYS A 30 12.27 3.34 -4.36
C LYS A 30 11.60 3.97 -3.14
N ILE A 31 11.01 3.14 -2.27
CA ILE A 31 10.40 3.59 -1.02
C ILE A 31 11.08 2.88 0.13
N LYS A 32 11.78 3.64 0.96
CA LYS A 32 12.56 3.09 2.07
C LYS A 32 12.00 3.52 3.42
N ILE A 33 12.01 2.60 4.37
CA ILE A 33 11.69 2.90 5.77
C ILE A 33 12.70 3.93 6.29
N GLY A 34 12.23 4.96 6.96
CA GLY A 34 13.03 6.07 7.46
C GLY A 34 13.14 7.26 6.51
N GLU A 35 12.67 7.11 5.28
CA GLU A 35 12.66 8.19 4.29
C GLU A 35 11.26 8.79 4.12
N ARG A 36 11.21 10.00 3.58
CA ARG A 36 9.96 10.67 3.26
C ARG A 36 9.21 9.91 2.16
N PHE A 37 7.87 9.87 2.25
CA PHE A 37 7.04 9.28 1.21
C PHE A 37 7.25 9.99 -0.15
N LEU A 38 7.08 9.25 -1.23
CA LEU A 38 7.18 9.78 -2.58
C LEU A 38 5.86 10.43 -2.98
N ASN A 39 5.87 11.75 -3.20
CA ASN A 39 4.68 12.48 -3.65
C ASN A 39 4.41 12.22 -5.14
N ALA A 40 3.15 12.17 -5.49
CA ALA A 40 2.70 12.03 -6.88
C ALA A 40 1.28 12.58 -7.04
N LYS A 41 0.91 12.86 -8.27
CA LYS A 41 -0.46 13.23 -8.63
C LYS A 41 -1.37 12.01 -8.56
N VAL A 42 -2.56 12.20 -8.04
CA VAL A 42 -3.62 11.18 -7.96
C VAL A 42 -4.93 11.80 -8.43
N LYS A 43 -5.87 10.97 -8.85
CA LYS A 43 -7.21 11.41 -9.26
C LYS A 43 -8.22 10.96 -8.20
N ASP A 44 -8.94 11.90 -7.62
CA ASP A 44 -9.92 11.58 -6.60
C ASP A 44 -11.23 11.01 -7.17
N ASN A 45 -12.17 10.67 -6.29
CA ASN A 45 -13.45 10.07 -6.66
C ASN A 45 -14.37 11.05 -7.43
N ALA A 46 -14.14 12.35 -7.32
CA ALA A 46 -14.84 13.38 -8.10
C ALA A 46 -14.18 13.66 -9.46
N GLY A 47 -13.07 12.98 -9.78
CA GLY A 47 -12.32 13.17 -11.01
C GLY A 47 -11.34 14.33 -10.97
N GLU A 48 -11.10 14.92 -9.80
CA GLU A 48 -10.15 16.02 -9.63
C GLU A 48 -8.72 15.51 -9.41
N ILE A 49 -7.76 16.25 -9.95
CA ILE A 49 -6.34 15.97 -9.75
C ILE A 49 -5.91 16.54 -8.40
N LYS A 50 -5.36 15.67 -7.56
CA LYS A 50 -4.81 15.97 -6.25
C LYS A 50 -3.36 15.52 -6.17
N GLN A 51 -2.67 15.90 -5.09
CA GLN A 51 -1.35 15.40 -4.76
C GLN A 51 -1.48 14.41 -3.60
N LEU A 52 -0.64 13.38 -3.56
CA LEU A 52 -0.61 12.47 -2.40
C LEU A 52 -0.30 13.26 -1.12
N SER A 53 0.51 14.31 -1.21
CA SER A 53 0.82 15.22 -0.09
C SER A 53 -0.39 15.98 0.46
N ASP A 54 -1.51 16.01 -0.25
CA ASP A 54 -2.76 16.58 0.28
C ASP A 54 -3.38 15.70 1.38
N TYR A 55 -3.02 14.42 1.41
CA TYR A 55 -3.56 13.42 2.34
C TYR A 55 -2.55 12.91 3.36
N VAL A 56 -1.26 12.92 3.02
CA VAL A 56 -0.17 12.32 3.80
C VAL A 56 0.73 13.41 4.36
N GLY A 57 1.25 13.21 5.58
CA GLY A 57 2.08 14.19 6.26
C GLY A 57 1.28 15.34 6.89
N LYS A 58 0.03 15.09 7.27
CA LYS A 58 -0.91 16.06 7.81
C LYS A 58 -1.29 15.82 9.28
N GLY A 59 -0.38 15.22 10.05
CA GLY A 59 -0.58 15.01 11.47
C GLY A 59 -1.23 13.69 11.85
N LYS A 60 -1.42 12.79 10.91
CA LYS A 60 -1.97 11.44 11.15
C LYS A 60 -1.05 10.36 10.60
N TYR A 61 -1.10 9.18 11.20
CA TYR A 61 -0.58 7.98 10.56
C TYR A 61 -1.45 7.61 9.37
N VAL A 62 -0.86 7.38 8.22
CA VAL A 62 -1.60 7.02 7.00
C VAL A 62 -1.10 5.68 6.46
N LEU A 63 -2.01 4.74 6.28
CA LEU A 63 -1.74 3.53 5.52
C LEU A 63 -2.00 3.82 4.05
N ILE A 64 -0.97 3.75 3.24
CA ILE A 64 -1.08 3.83 1.79
C ILE A 64 -1.22 2.40 1.26
N ASP A 65 -2.35 2.10 0.64
CA ASP A 65 -2.71 0.78 0.15
C ASP A 65 -2.85 0.81 -1.37
N PHE A 66 -1.93 0.14 -2.07
CA PHE A 66 -1.99 -0.02 -3.52
C PHE A 66 -2.75 -1.29 -3.88
N TRP A 67 -3.78 -1.14 -4.70
CA TRP A 67 -4.68 -2.21 -5.05
C TRP A 67 -5.28 -2.06 -6.45
N ALA A 68 -6.13 -3.00 -6.85
CA ALA A 68 -6.97 -2.91 -8.02
C ALA A 68 -8.24 -3.73 -7.82
N SER A 69 -9.30 -3.36 -8.50
CA SER A 69 -10.60 -4.05 -8.41
C SER A 69 -10.54 -5.52 -8.85
N TRP A 70 -9.63 -5.83 -9.76
CA TRP A 70 -9.40 -7.19 -10.29
C TRP A 70 -8.42 -8.02 -9.47
N CYS A 71 -7.85 -7.47 -8.41
CA CYS A 71 -6.85 -8.15 -7.58
C CYS A 71 -7.52 -8.94 -6.46
N GLY A 72 -7.56 -10.25 -6.57
CA GLY A 72 -8.15 -11.15 -5.57
C GLY A 72 -7.55 -10.99 -4.18
N PRO A 73 -6.23 -11.11 -4.01
CA PRO A 73 -5.57 -10.91 -2.70
C PRO A 73 -5.81 -9.52 -2.09
N CYS A 74 -5.89 -8.47 -2.92
CA CYS A 74 -6.22 -7.12 -2.47
C CYS A 74 -7.64 -7.07 -1.86
N ARG A 75 -8.60 -7.65 -2.56
CA ARG A 75 -10.00 -7.73 -2.11
C ARG A 75 -10.13 -8.54 -0.81
N ASN A 76 -9.39 -9.63 -0.69
CA ASN A 76 -9.39 -10.47 0.51
C ASN A 76 -8.83 -9.76 1.74
N GLU A 77 -7.93 -8.81 1.56
CA GLU A 77 -7.33 -8.02 2.64
C GLU A 77 -8.21 -6.85 3.10
N MET A 78 -9.16 -6.41 2.29
CA MET A 78 -9.99 -5.23 2.60
C MET A 78 -10.77 -5.32 3.91
N PRO A 79 -11.33 -6.47 4.33
CA PRO A 79 -11.94 -6.59 5.66
C PRO A 79 -11.00 -6.25 6.81
N ASN A 80 -9.73 -6.61 6.70
CA ASN A 80 -8.71 -6.30 7.72
C ASN A 80 -8.38 -4.80 7.74
N VAL A 81 -8.26 -4.18 6.57
CA VAL A 81 -8.03 -2.72 6.42
C VAL A 81 -9.23 -1.96 6.99
N LYS A 82 -10.43 -2.39 6.67
CA LYS A 82 -11.67 -1.79 7.18
C LYS A 82 -11.76 -1.87 8.70
N ALA A 83 -11.48 -3.02 9.27
CA ALA A 83 -11.46 -3.20 10.73
C ALA A 83 -10.45 -2.28 11.40
N ALA A 84 -9.26 -2.16 10.85
CA ALA A 84 -8.23 -1.25 11.33
C ALA A 84 -8.66 0.22 11.25
N TYR A 85 -9.25 0.62 10.14
CA TYR A 85 -9.78 1.96 9.94
C TYR A 85 -10.86 2.30 10.96
N GLU A 86 -11.84 1.44 11.14
CA GLU A 86 -12.93 1.64 12.09
C GLU A 86 -12.43 1.75 13.54
N LYS A 87 -11.42 0.96 13.90
CA LYS A 87 -10.87 0.94 15.26
C LYS A 87 -9.98 2.15 15.55
N TYR A 88 -9.17 2.60 14.61
CA TYR A 88 -8.11 3.58 14.84
C TYR A 88 -8.33 4.96 14.21
N ALA A 89 -9.37 5.16 13.41
CA ALA A 89 -9.63 6.46 12.77
C ALA A 89 -9.74 7.61 13.78
N SER A 90 -10.37 7.37 14.93
CA SER A 90 -10.48 8.36 16.01
C SER A 90 -9.18 8.57 16.80
N LYS A 91 -8.18 7.72 16.57
CA LYS A 91 -6.89 7.76 17.26
C LYS A 91 -5.75 8.33 16.41
N GLY A 92 -6.08 9.02 15.32
CA GLY A 92 -5.08 9.63 14.42
C GLY A 92 -4.59 8.69 13.32
N PHE A 93 -5.44 7.80 12.86
CA PHE A 93 -5.15 6.88 11.76
C PHE A 93 -6.05 7.16 10.56
N GLU A 94 -5.47 7.14 9.37
CA GLU A 94 -6.17 7.32 8.11
C GLU A 94 -5.71 6.25 7.11
N VAL A 95 -6.55 5.93 6.15
CA VAL A 95 -6.21 5.05 5.03
C VAL A 95 -6.43 5.78 3.72
N ILE A 96 -5.50 5.66 2.81
CA ILE A 96 -5.68 6.06 1.42
C ILE A 96 -5.40 4.84 0.53
N SER A 97 -6.41 4.40 -0.20
CA SER A 97 -6.27 3.32 -1.18
C SER A 97 -6.06 3.91 -2.57
N ILE A 98 -4.92 3.58 -3.16
CA ILE A 98 -4.53 4.03 -4.51
C ILE A 98 -4.73 2.87 -5.47
N SER A 99 -5.72 3.00 -6.35
CA SER A 99 -5.99 1.97 -7.35
C SER A 99 -5.17 2.17 -8.61
N ILE A 100 -4.66 1.07 -9.15
CA ILE A 100 -4.02 1.04 -10.47
C ILE A 100 -5.00 0.64 -11.58
N ASP A 101 -6.30 0.60 -11.31
CA ASP A 101 -7.32 0.35 -12.33
C ASP A 101 -7.22 1.35 -13.49
N LYS A 102 -7.37 0.85 -14.69
CA LYS A 102 -7.40 1.68 -15.92
C LYS A 102 -8.77 2.32 -16.14
N LYS A 103 -9.85 1.68 -15.62
CA LYS A 103 -11.23 2.11 -15.82
C LYS A 103 -11.88 2.47 -14.48
N GLN A 104 -12.61 3.57 -14.48
CA GLN A 104 -13.27 4.08 -13.26
C GLN A 104 -14.44 3.20 -12.80
N LYS A 105 -15.20 2.63 -13.73
CA LYS A 105 -16.41 1.85 -13.38
C LYS A 105 -16.12 0.61 -12.52
N PRO A 106 -15.20 -0.29 -12.90
CA PRO A 106 -14.83 -1.42 -12.03
C PRO A 106 -14.28 -0.97 -10.68
N TRP A 107 -13.51 0.09 -10.64
CA TRP A 107 -12.97 0.67 -9.42
C TRP A 107 -14.09 1.14 -8.48
N ARG A 108 -15.04 1.91 -8.96
CA ARG A 108 -16.18 2.40 -8.16
C ARG A 108 -17.08 1.27 -7.68
N THR A 109 -17.33 0.28 -8.53
CA THR A 109 -18.12 -0.90 -8.18
C THR A 109 -17.46 -1.69 -7.02
N ALA A 110 -16.16 -1.91 -7.10
CA ALA A 110 -15.43 -2.61 -6.05
C ALA A 110 -15.40 -1.84 -4.72
N ILE A 111 -15.25 -0.52 -4.76
CA ILE A 111 -15.33 0.33 -3.55
C ILE A 111 -16.68 0.14 -2.84
N GLU A 112 -17.76 0.14 -3.60
CA GLU A 112 -19.11 -0.09 -3.07
C GLU A 112 -19.27 -1.50 -2.51
N GLU A 113 -18.92 -2.53 -3.28
CA GLU A 113 -19.01 -3.93 -2.88
C GLU A 113 -18.24 -4.23 -1.60
N LEU A 114 -17.05 -3.64 -1.45
CA LEU A 114 -16.17 -3.88 -0.32
C LEU A 114 -16.41 -2.92 0.86
N GLY A 115 -17.30 -1.95 0.70
CA GLY A 115 -17.60 -0.98 1.74
C GLY A 115 -16.40 -0.16 2.18
N MET A 116 -15.59 0.27 1.22
CA MET A 116 -14.36 1.03 1.46
C MET A 116 -14.69 2.50 1.70
N ASN A 117 -14.98 2.85 2.94
CA ASN A 117 -15.44 4.20 3.35
C ASN A 117 -14.32 5.15 3.77
N TRP A 118 -13.12 4.96 3.26
CA TRP A 118 -11.96 5.85 3.44
C TRP A 118 -11.55 6.46 2.10
N THR A 119 -10.51 7.27 2.10
CA THR A 119 -10.04 7.98 0.90
C THR A 119 -9.66 7.02 -0.23
N GLN A 120 -10.24 7.23 -1.39
CA GLN A 120 -10.04 6.43 -2.60
C GLN A 120 -9.54 7.30 -3.74
N VAL A 121 -8.42 6.95 -4.32
CA VAL A 121 -7.84 7.65 -5.46
C VAL A 121 -7.35 6.67 -6.54
N LEU A 122 -7.21 7.18 -7.75
CA LEU A 122 -6.68 6.46 -8.90
C LEU A 122 -5.29 6.98 -9.28
N ASN A 123 -4.39 6.06 -9.61
CA ASN A 123 -3.15 6.36 -10.32
C ASN A 123 -2.74 5.12 -11.12
N VAL A 124 -3.05 5.11 -12.42
CA VAL A 124 -2.75 3.99 -13.31
C VAL A 124 -1.24 3.73 -13.43
N ASP A 125 -0.42 4.75 -13.23
CA ASP A 125 1.04 4.69 -13.33
C ASP A 125 1.74 4.44 -11.98
N ALA A 126 0.97 4.16 -10.93
CA ALA A 126 1.50 3.97 -9.57
C ALA A 126 2.57 2.88 -9.49
N ALA A 127 2.42 1.80 -10.24
CA ALA A 127 3.40 0.72 -10.27
C ALA A 127 4.79 1.21 -10.69
N ASP A 128 4.86 2.06 -11.73
CA ASP A 128 6.11 2.62 -12.21
C ASP A 128 6.65 3.72 -11.30
N ILE A 129 5.78 4.62 -10.84
CA ILE A 129 6.16 5.76 -9.98
C ILE A 129 6.73 5.28 -8.65
N TYR A 130 6.07 4.32 -8.00
CA TYR A 130 6.43 3.85 -6.67
C TYR A 130 7.30 2.59 -6.67
N GLY A 131 7.59 2.04 -7.84
CA GLY A 131 8.35 0.81 -7.97
C GLY A 131 7.62 -0.41 -7.42
N ILE A 132 6.32 -0.49 -7.65
CA ILE A 132 5.49 -1.58 -7.14
C ILE A 132 5.49 -2.73 -8.13
N TYR A 133 6.05 -3.86 -7.70
CA TYR A 133 6.12 -5.08 -8.50
C TYR A 133 4.85 -5.92 -8.41
N ALA A 134 4.25 -5.98 -7.23
CA ALA A 134 3.06 -6.79 -6.97
C ALA A 134 2.11 -6.08 -6.01
N ILE A 135 0.81 -6.31 -6.14
CA ILE A 135 -0.23 -5.82 -5.25
C ILE A 135 -0.92 -7.01 -4.56
N PRO A 136 -1.46 -6.84 -3.34
CA PRO A 136 -1.49 -5.60 -2.56
C PRO A 136 -0.09 -5.19 -2.06
N LYS A 137 0.15 -3.90 -2.00
CA LYS A 137 1.36 -3.31 -1.43
C LYS A 137 0.96 -2.19 -0.48
N THR A 138 1.51 -2.19 0.72
CA THR A 138 1.16 -1.20 1.74
C THR A 138 2.40 -0.53 2.31
N PHE A 139 2.24 0.76 2.63
CA PHE A 139 3.22 1.56 3.34
C PHE A 139 2.51 2.30 4.46
N LEU A 140 3.08 2.27 5.66
CA LEU A 140 2.59 3.09 6.75
C LEU A 140 3.51 4.31 6.90
N VAL A 141 2.89 5.49 6.88
CA VAL A 141 3.58 6.79 6.94
C VAL A 141 3.19 7.48 8.24
N ASP A 142 4.17 8.06 8.93
CA ASP A 142 3.92 8.75 10.19
C ASP A 142 3.29 10.15 9.97
N PRO A 143 2.87 10.85 11.06
CA PRO A 143 2.27 12.18 10.95
C PRO A 143 3.12 13.24 10.23
N GLU A 144 4.42 13.06 10.16
CA GLU A 144 5.35 13.97 9.49
C GLU A 144 5.63 13.61 8.03
N GLY A 145 5.16 12.45 7.57
CA GLY A 145 5.36 11.99 6.20
C GLY A 145 6.53 11.03 6.00
N ILE A 146 7.02 10.43 7.07
CA ILE A 146 8.13 9.45 7.03
C ILE A 146 7.56 8.04 6.99
N VAL A 147 8.07 7.21 6.08
CA VAL A 147 7.69 5.79 5.97
C VAL A 147 8.24 5.02 7.17
N VAL A 148 7.36 4.42 7.95
CA VAL A 148 7.75 3.69 9.18
C VAL A 148 7.57 2.19 9.08
N ALA A 149 6.78 1.69 8.13
CA ALA A 149 6.57 0.26 7.92
C ALA A 149 6.11 -0.04 6.49
N LYS A 150 6.28 -1.29 6.07
CA LYS A 150 5.87 -1.81 4.76
C LYS A 150 5.20 -3.17 4.92
N ASP A 151 4.43 -3.54 3.90
CA ASP A 151 3.85 -4.88 3.75
C ASP A 151 3.04 -5.33 4.98
N LEU A 152 2.15 -4.45 5.43
CA LEU A 152 1.30 -4.69 6.58
C LEU A 152 0.00 -5.38 6.15
N ARG A 153 -0.05 -6.70 6.31
CA ARG A 153 -1.23 -7.52 6.03
C ARG A 153 -1.73 -8.22 7.28
N SER A 154 -3.04 -8.43 7.35
CA SER A 154 -3.70 -9.23 8.38
C SER A 154 -3.28 -8.82 9.79
N LYS A 155 -2.80 -9.76 10.59
CA LYS A 155 -2.36 -9.55 11.98
C LYS A 155 -1.19 -8.57 12.11
N LYS A 156 -0.34 -8.48 11.09
CA LYS A 156 0.82 -7.57 11.11
C LYS A 156 0.37 -6.10 11.13
N LEU A 157 -0.68 -5.76 10.38
CA LEU A 157 -1.28 -4.43 10.41
C LEU A 157 -1.82 -4.11 11.81
N GLU A 158 -2.62 -5.00 12.38
CA GLU A 158 -3.20 -4.83 13.71
C GLU A 158 -2.14 -4.66 14.79
N LYS A 159 -1.11 -5.52 14.81
CA LYS A 159 -0.01 -5.44 15.77
C LYS A 159 0.78 -4.14 15.67
N THR A 160 1.05 -3.68 14.45
CA THR A 160 1.77 -2.43 14.21
C THR A 160 0.97 -1.22 14.73
N LEU A 161 -0.31 -1.16 14.43
CA LEU A 161 -1.18 -0.07 14.89
C LEU A 161 -1.38 -0.09 16.41
N LEU A 162 -1.53 -1.27 16.99
CA LEU A 162 -1.60 -1.43 18.43
C LEU A 162 -0.36 -0.84 19.13
N LYS A 163 0.81 -1.12 18.58
CA LYS A 163 2.08 -0.62 19.12
C LYS A 163 2.23 0.91 18.98
N LEU A 164 1.78 1.47 17.86
CA LEU A 164 1.97 2.89 17.55
C LEU A 164 0.87 3.80 18.11
N LEU A 165 -0.37 3.31 18.26
CA LEU A 165 -1.54 4.12 18.59
C LEU A 165 -2.19 3.80 19.94
N GLU A 166 -1.71 2.78 20.62
CA GLU A 166 -2.19 2.42 21.99
C GLU A 166 -1.11 2.39 23.06
#